data_7d6b74c027a384ea8f5bd27a3886b2ec
#
_entry.id   7d6b74c027a384ea8f5bd27a3886b2ec
#
_cell.length_a   1.000
_cell.length_b   1.000
_cell.length_c   1.000
_cell.angle_alpha   90.00
_cell.angle_beta   90.00
_cell.angle_gamma   90.00
#
_symmetry.space_group_name_H-M   'P 1'
#
loop_
_entity.id
_entity.type
_entity.pdbx_description
1 polymer ?
#
loop_
_entity_poly.entity_id
_entity_poly.type
_entity_poly.pdbx_seq_one_letter_code
_entity_poly.pdbx_strand_id
1 'polypeptide(L)'
;METGWALHREIVSAGRSEREFFVIGGSDMCRIGSIKSKVPVSAAEVFRLMIPQQEGYDNSGFAFVMQDLYGVFRHYKDKPLLSMACTKRGAQLASKYMGERHFTEVNQWLPRVDDRPGLDIRKMPYYIFQNYDYPAFYKDQPWEIKEKLLLDTRLGLRRLLEEEGEGYVYSFWPDVLTLKEIGDPQDIAAYFRLWDDQETLVAKNIIAQCRQNTNYDIVRYAAHPFFLQGYTLCANGEDTFFQKNREFLQNLNPGYVGFESDSQAFLYTLHYVLHELKWPLTYYKHVITPLSFAEMADRRDRDVLMMIRQSLANLEINGPNTVIAGLPDRTMITCCDSKKLRPVVVGGNETMKAISSEVVGLNALFPDRDVSEDIYPDEKEIVRITNDLEVERWKQ
;
A
#
# COMPACT_ATOMS: atom_id res chain seq x y z
N MET A 1 11.99 32.36 22.92
CA MET A 1 11.13 32.76 24.02
C MET A 1 10.11 31.69 24.19
N GLU A 2 10.43 30.90 25.16
CA GLU A 2 9.62 30.06 26.05
C GLU A 2 8.37 29.37 25.50
N THR A 3 8.50 28.07 25.26
CA THR A 3 7.40 27.13 25.22
C THR A 3 7.46 26.27 26.47
N GLY A 4 6.52 26.53 27.38
CA GLY A 4 6.43 25.79 28.64
C GLY A 4 5.76 24.43 28.48
N TRP A 5 6.42 23.42 28.94
CA TRP A 5 5.86 22.13 29.29
C TRP A 5 5.28 22.24 30.70
N ALA A 6 3.95 22.18 30.83
CA ALA A 6 3.28 22.12 32.10
C ALA A 6 3.09 20.70 32.57
N LEU A 7 3.95 20.24 33.49
CA LEU A 7 3.73 19.04 34.31
C LEU A 7 2.75 19.43 35.43
N HIS A 8 1.52 18.94 35.39
CA HIS A 8 0.65 18.94 36.57
C HIS A 8 0.92 17.65 37.38
N ARG A 9 1.54 17.85 38.56
CA ARG A 9 1.49 16.91 39.68
C ARG A 9 0.28 17.27 40.50
N GLU A 10 -0.67 16.37 40.68
CA GLU A 10 -1.59 16.38 41.81
C GLU A 10 -1.44 15.14 42.66
N ILE A 11 -1.57 15.37 43.96
CA ILE A 11 -1.20 14.51 45.07
C ILE A 11 -2.36 13.57 45.38
N VAL A 12 -1.99 12.32 45.56
CA VAL A 12 -2.85 11.19 45.97
C VAL A 12 -3.33 11.33 47.40
N SER A 13 -4.61 11.16 47.61
CA SER A 13 -5.18 10.68 48.89
C SER A 13 -5.87 9.33 48.69
N ALA A 14 -5.56 8.42 49.59
CA ALA A 14 -5.83 7.01 49.54
C ALA A 14 -7.31 6.60 49.54
N GLY A 15 -7.61 5.55 48.75
CA GLY A 15 -8.71 4.65 49.07
C GLY A 15 -9.50 4.14 47.83
N ARG A 16 -9.24 2.91 47.47
CA ARG A 16 -9.97 1.93 46.65
C ARG A 16 -9.39 1.66 45.26
N SER A 17 -9.05 0.39 45.10
CA SER A 17 -8.57 -0.20 43.87
C SER A 17 -9.69 -0.26 42.82
N GLU A 18 -9.66 0.68 41.90
CA GLU A 18 -10.16 0.51 40.55
C GLU A 18 -8.94 0.65 39.63
N ARG A 19 -8.67 -0.37 38.85
CA ARG A 19 -7.70 -0.28 37.77
C ARG A 19 -8.32 0.61 36.72
N GLU A 20 -8.07 1.89 36.83
CA GLU A 20 -8.24 2.80 35.69
C GLU A 20 -7.23 2.37 34.62
N PHE A 21 -7.75 1.74 33.58
CA PHE A 21 -7.04 1.70 32.32
C PHE A 21 -6.91 3.15 31.86
N PHE A 22 -5.72 3.72 31.98
CA PHE A 22 -5.38 4.92 31.27
C PHE A 22 -5.55 4.59 29.78
N VAL A 23 -6.65 5.03 29.18
CA VAL A 23 -6.76 5.24 27.77
C VAL A 23 -5.81 6.40 27.49
N ILE A 24 -4.55 6.08 27.15
CA ILE A 24 -3.65 7.03 26.50
C ILE A 24 -4.42 7.50 25.28
N GLY A 25 -4.69 8.78 25.20
CA GLY A 25 -5.49 9.42 24.17
C GLY A 25 -5.13 8.85 22.80
N GLY A 26 -6.15 8.58 21.97
CA GLY A 26 -6.06 7.89 20.70
C GLY A 26 -4.83 8.36 19.94
N SER A 27 -3.86 7.50 19.76
CA SER A 27 -2.66 7.83 19.01
C SER A 27 -3.07 7.97 17.55
N ASP A 28 -2.90 9.15 17.04
CA ASP A 28 -3.03 9.47 15.63
C ASP A 28 -2.20 8.50 14.79
N MET A 29 -2.85 7.60 14.04
CA MET A 29 -2.19 6.53 13.29
C MET A 29 -2.94 6.20 12.00
N CYS A 30 -2.17 6.01 10.93
CA CYS A 30 -2.70 5.42 9.69
C CYS A 30 -3.44 4.11 9.96
N ARG A 31 -4.38 3.78 9.10
CA ARG A 31 -5.05 2.47 9.09
C ARG A 31 -4.77 1.77 7.78
N ILE A 32 -4.37 0.51 7.85
CA ILE A 32 -4.10 -0.33 6.69
C ILE A 32 -4.98 -1.56 6.70
N GLY A 33 -5.36 -2.01 5.51
CA GLY A 33 -6.19 -3.19 5.34
C GLY A 33 -6.00 -3.84 3.98
N SER A 34 -6.27 -5.13 3.90
CA SER A 34 -6.29 -5.85 2.64
C SER A 34 -7.30 -6.97 2.64
N ILE A 35 -7.75 -7.32 1.46
CA ILE A 35 -8.65 -8.43 1.20
C ILE A 35 -8.03 -9.33 0.15
N LYS A 36 -8.02 -10.62 0.42
CA LYS A 36 -7.70 -11.67 -0.54
C LYS A 36 -8.82 -12.68 -0.60
N SER A 37 -9.33 -12.95 -1.81
CA SER A 37 -10.50 -13.80 -2.02
C SER A 37 -10.28 -14.85 -3.11
N LYS A 38 -10.90 -16.02 -2.95
CA LYS A 38 -10.99 -17.06 -4.00
C LYS A 38 -11.91 -16.64 -5.13
N VAL A 39 -12.91 -15.84 -4.83
CA VAL A 39 -13.88 -15.31 -5.77
C VAL A 39 -13.72 -13.80 -5.94
N PRO A 40 -14.06 -13.24 -7.09
CA PRO A 40 -14.04 -11.79 -7.26
C PRO A 40 -14.99 -11.09 -6.29
N VAL A 41 -14.53 -10.02 -5.65
CA VAL A 41 -15.31 -9.20 -4.71
C VAL A 41 -15.27 -7.74 -5.14
N SER A 42 -16.32 -7.00 -4.80
CA SER A 42 -16.42 -5.57 -5.08
C SER A 42 -15.39 -4.76 -4.32
N ALA A 43 -14.96 -3.64 -4.90
CA ALA A 43 -14.18 -2.62 -4.20
C ALA A 43 -14.89 -2.11 -2.92
N ALA A 44 -16.23 -2.20 -2.84
CA ALA A 44 -17.00 -1.83 -1.65
C ALA A 44 -16.55 -2.62 -0.39
N GLU A 45 -16.07 -3.86 -0.55
CA GLU A 45 -15.66 -4.68 0.60
C GLU A 45 -14.46 -4.08 1.35
N VAL A 46 -13.52 -3.42 0.65
CA VAL A 46 -12.40 -2.77 1.34
C VAL A 46 -12.87 -1.56 2.19
N PHE A 47 -13.93 -0.89 1.76
CA PHE A 47 -14.52 0.18 2.56
C PHE A 47 -15.27 -0.36 3.78
N ARG A 48 -15.91 -1.53 3.69
CA ARG A 48 -16.47 -2.23 4.86
C ARG A 48 -15.39 -2.58 5.88
N LEU A 49 -14.20 -2.97 5.41
CA LEU A 49 -13.05 -3.23 6.27
C LEU A 49 -12.50 -1.94 6.91
N MET A 50 -12.43 -0.84 6.14
CA MET A 50 -11.70 0.36 6.54
C MET A 50 -12.55 1.37 7.31
N ILE A 51 -13.80 1.62 6.94
CA ILE A 51 -14.65 2.64 7.58
C ILE A 51 -14.79 2.44 9.10
N PRO A 52 -14.94 1.23 9.66
CA PRO A 52 -15.04 1.06 11.12
C PRO A 52 -13.77 1.43 11.89
N GLN A 53 -12.63 1.54 11.22
CA GLN A 53 -11.33 1.91 11.80
C GLN A 53 -11.11 3.43 11.87
N GLN A 54 -12.17 4.21 11.90
CA GLN A 54 -12.17 5.67 11.68
C GLN A 54 -11.43 6.51 12.74
N GLU A 55 -11.09 5.94 13.89
CA GLU A 55 -10.28 6.64 14.87
C GLU A 55 -8.91 6.98 14.27
N GLY A 56 -8.58 8.28 14.25
CA GLY A 56 -7.34 8.78 13.66
C GLY A 56 -7.43 9.17 12.19
N TYR A 57 -8.62 9.18 11.55
CA TYR A 57 -8.78 9.75 10.22
C TYR A 57 -8.75 11.28 10.27
N ASP A 58 -8.00 11.90 9.36
CA ASP A 58 -7.76 13.35 9.32
C ASP A 58 -7.99 13.97 7.93
N ASN A 59 -8.69 13.25 7.03
CA ASN A 59 -8.89 13.62 5.64
C ASN A 59 -7.61 13.77 4.80
N SER A 60 -6.47 13.28 5.26
CA SER A 60 -5.20 13.44 4.52
C SER A 60 -5.05 12.48 3.34
N GLY A 61 -5.95 11.52 3.18
CA GLY A 61 -6.08 10.71 1.99
C GLY A 61 -6.38 9.24 2.24
N PHE A 62 -7.09 8.68 1.29
CA PHE A 62 -7.36 7.25 1.20
C PHE A 62 -7.04 6.75 -0.20
N ALA A 63 -6.47 5.57 -0.28
CA ALA A 63 -6.23 4.91 -1.54
C ALA A 63 -6.40 3.41 -1.43
N PHE A 64 -6.67 2.79 -2.57
CA PHE A 64 -6.64 1.34 -2.71
C PHE A 64 -6.02 0.91 -4.03
N VAL A 65 -5.43 -0.27 -4.02
CA VAL A 65 -4.92 -0.97 -5.20
C VAL A 65 -5.66 -2.30 -5.33
N MET A 66 -6.16 -2.57 -6.52
CA MET A 66 -6.81 -3.82 -6.88
C MET A 66 -5.93 -4.60 -7.84
N GLN A 67 -5.82 -5.91 -7.64
CA GLN A 67 -5.09 -6.84 -8.48
C GLN A 67 -5.95 -8.09 -8.74
N ASP A 68 -5.70 -8.78 -9.84
CA ASP A 68 -6.55 -9.85 -10.35
C ASP A 68 -7.98 -9.33 -10.62
N LEU A 69 -8.06 -8.40 -11.59
CA LEU A 69 -9.24 -7.60 -11.91
C LEU A 69 -10.32 -8.40 -12.65
N TYR A 70 -11.54 -8.05 -12.37
CA TYR A 70 -12.76 -8.56 -13.04
C TYR A 70 -13.65 -7.36 -13.44
N GLY A 71 -14.98 -7.55 -13.49
CA GLY A 71 -15.90 -6.49 -13.91
C GLY A 71 -15.54 -5.97 -15.30
N VAL A 72 -15.43 -4.65 -15.45
CA VAL A 72 -15.12 -4.00 -16.74
C VAL A 72 -13.73 -4.28 -17.27
N PHE A 73 -12.83 -4.79 -16.45
CA PHE A 73 -11.44 -5.10 -16.81
C PHE A 73 -11.19 -6.58 -17.12
N ARG A 74 -12.19 -7.45 -16.95
CA ARG A 74 -12.08 -8.92 -17.05
C ARG A 74 -11.37 -9.40 -18.30
N HIS A 75 -11.66 -8.77 -19.45
CA HIS A 75 -11.14 -9.19 -20.76
C HIS A 75 -9.83 -8.47 -21.15
N TYR A 76 -9.27 -7.66 -20.26
CA TYR A 76 -8.11 -6.81 -20.52
C TYR A 76 -6.97 -7.04 -19.51
N LYS A 77 -6.95 -8.20 -18.84
CA LYS A 77 -5.95 -8.51 -17.82
C LYS A 77 -4.51 -8.56 -18.34
N ASP A 78 -4.33 -8.90 -19.62
CA ASP A 78 -3.02 -8.90 -20.30
C ASP A 78 -2.61 -7.52 -20.82
N LYS A 79 -3.51 -6.53 -20.75
CA LYS A 79 -3.29 -5.17 -21.24
C LYS A 79 -2.88 -4.24 -20.10
N PRO A 80 -1.81 -3.43 -20.26
CA PRO A 80 -1.46 -2.46 -19.24
C PRO A 80 -2.59 -1.46 -19.01
N LEU A 81 -2.92 -1.26 -17.73
CA LEU A 81 -3.93 -0.31 -17.25
C LEU A 81 -3.22 0.91 -16.66
N LEU A 82 -3.47 2.07 -17.25
CA LEU A 82 -3.05 3.36 -16.73
C LEU A 82 -4.04 3.82 -15.66
N SER A 83 -3.55 4.14 -14.48
CA SER A 83 -4.33 4.73 -13.38
C SER A 83 -3.71 6.06 -12.99
N MET A 84 -4.46 7.15 -13.13
CA MET A 84 -4.00 8.50 -12.80
C MET A 84 -5.14 9.47 -12.51
N ALA A 85 -4.82 10.58 -11.85
CA ALA A 85 -5.69 11.76 -11.74
C ALA A 85 -4.97 12.98 -12.31
N CYS A 86 -5.71 13.86 -12.97
CA CYS A 86 -5.12 14.97 -13.71
C CYS A 86 -6.11 16.13 -13.92
N THR A 87 -5.60 17.23 -14.47
CA THR A 87 -6.41 18.30 -15.05
C THR A 87 -6.88 17.90 -16.47
N LYS A 88 -7.72 18.72 -17.06
CA LYS A 88 -8.11 18.56 -18.48
C LYS A 88 -6.90 18.60 -19.42
N ARG A 89 -5.95 19.49 -19.14
CA ARG A 89 -4.70 19.59 -19.91
C ARG A 89 -3.84 18.34 -19.68
N GLY A 90 -3.76 17.86 -18.45
CA GLY A 90 -3.05 16.62 -18.12
C GLY A 90 -3.59 15.41 -18.87
N ALA A 91 -4.93 15.30 -19.03
CA ALA A 91 -5.53 14.24 -19.83
C ALA A 91 -5.12 14.32 -21.32
N GLN A 92 -5.06 15.52 -21.89
CA GLN A 92 -4.60 15.74 -23.27
C GLN A 92 -3.11 15.39 -23.42
N LEU A 93 -2.27 15.81 -22.47
CA LEU A 93 -0.85 15.47 -22.45
C LEU A 93 -0.61 13.96 -22.36
N ALA A 94 -1.35 13.29 -21.49
CA ALA A 94 -1.27 11.84 -21.34
C ALA A 94 -1.67 11.11 -22.64
N SER A 95 -2.80 11.47 -23.23
CA SER A 95 -3.24 10.88 -24.50
C SER A 95 -2.21 11.08 -25.63
N LYS A 96 -1.66 12.29 -25.75
CA LYS A 96 -0.60 12.58 -26.72
C LYS A 96 0.65 11.73 -26.45
N TYR A 97 1.13 11.70 -25.21
CA TYR A 97 2.31 10.94 -24.80
C TYR A 97 2.18 9.45 -25.09
N MET A 98 1.02 8.86 -24.79
CA MET A 98 0.74 7.45 -25.06
C MET A 98 0.67 7.16 -26.56
N GLY A 99 0.03 8.04 -27.34
CA GLY A 99 -0.02 7.96 -28.81
C GLY A 99 1.35 8.05 -29.48
N GLU A 100 2.21 8.96 -29.03
CA GLU A 100 3.59 9.10 -29.53
C GLU A 100 4.45 7.85 -29.25
N ARG A 101 4.09 7.06 -28.23
CA ARG A 101 4.70 5.76 -27.91
C ARG A 101 3.99 4.57 -28.54
N HIS A 102 3.03 4.83 -29.41
CA HIS A 102 2.23 3.83 -30.14
C HIS A 102 1.42 2.88 -29.25
N PHE A 103 1.08 3.30 -28.04
CA PHE A 103 0.06 2.62 -27.25
C PHE A 103 -1.32 2.98 -27.78
N THR A 104 -2.19 1.98 -27.95
CA THR A 104 -3.55 2.18 -28.45
C THR A 104 -4.54 1.88 -27.32
N GLU A 105 -5.41 2.82 -26.97
CA GLU A 105 -6.48 2.59 -26.00
C GLU A 105 -7.45 1.52 -26.52
N VAL A 106 -7.79 0.55 -25.67
CA VAL A 106 -8.69 -0.57 -26.00
C VAL A 106 -9.85 -0.72 -25.02
N ASN A 107 -9.75 -0.11 -23.85
CA ASN A 107 -10.81 -0.12 -22.84
C ASN A 107 -10.65 1.08 -21.91
N GLN A 108 -11.77 1.56 -21.37
CA GLN A 108 -11.80 2.66 -20.42
C GLN A 108 -12.90 2.43 -19.38
N TRP A 109 -12.58 2.71 -18.12
CA TRP A 109 -13.57 2.93 -17.08
C TRP A 109 -13.65 4.41 -16.74
N LEU A 110 -14.83 4.97 -16.84
CA LEU A 110 -15.13 6.35 -16.43
C LEU A 110 -15.87 6.30 -15.09
N PRO A 111 -15.26 6.75 -13.98
CA PRO A 111 -15.93 6.81 -12.70
C PRO A 111 -17.19 7.67 -12.79
N ARG A 112 -18.28 7.18 -12.22
CA ARG A 112 -19.47 8.00 -11.95
C ARG A 112 -19.23 8.69 -10.62
N VAL A 113 -18.97 9.99 -10.65
CA VAL A 113 -18.73 10.78 -9.46
C VAL A 113 -19.99 11.48 -8.98
N ASP A 114 -20.10 11.68 -7.68
CA ASP A 114 -21.17 12.45 -7.04
C ASP A 114 -20.56 13.77 -6.54
N ASP A 115 -21.10 14.92 -6.97
CA ASP A 115 -20.61 16.25 -6.60
C ASP A 115 -20.90 16.64 -5.13
N ARG A 116 -21.11 15.66 -4.25
CA ARG A 116 -21.33 15.93 -2.82
C ARG A 116 -20.08 16.61 -2.21
N PRO A 117 -20.31 17.57 -1.31
CA PRO A 117 -19.22 18.29 -0.66
C PRO A 117 -18.42 17.37 0.28
N GLY A 118 -17.13 17.55 0.35
CA GLY A 118 -16.20 16.85 1.25
C GLY A 118 -14.83 16.62 0.65
N LEU A 119 -14.72 16.37 -0.66
CA LEU A 119 -13.44 16.11 -1.32
C LEU A 119 -12.94 17.36 -2.07
N ASP A 120 -11.69 17.73 -1.85
CA ASP A 120 -11.05 18.81 -2.62
C ASP A 120 -10.44 18.29 -3.93
N ILE A 121 -11.33 17.94 -4.88
CA ILE A 121 -10.95 17.42 -6.20
C ILE A 121 -10.69 18.53 -7.23
N ARG A 122 -10.95 19.78 -6.90
CA ARG A 122 -10.98 20.92 -7.84
C ARG A 122 -9.72 21.06 -8.71
N LYS A 123 -8.57 20.63 -8.18
CA LYS A 123 -7.28 20.71 -8.88
C LYS A 123 -7.09 19.58 -9.89
N MET A 124 -7.64 18.39 -9.64
CA MET A 124 -7.42 17.20 -10.44
C MET A 124 -8.73 16.42 -10.68
N PRO A 125 -9.71 17.00 -11.39
CA PRO A 125 -11.05 16.43 -11.51
C PRO A 125 -11.18 15.28 -12.50
N TYR A 126 -10.13 14.97 -13.27
CA TYR A 126 -10.15 13.92 -14.27
C TYR A 126 -9.41 12.69 -13.77
N TYR A 127 -10.10 11.56 -13.81
CA TYR A 127 -9.54 10.25 -13.50
C TYR A 127 -9.41 9.43 -14.76
N ILE A 128 -8.24 8.87 -15.01
CA ILE A 128 -7.98 8.03 -16.16
C ILE A 128 -7.70 6.62 -15.68
N PHE A 129 -8.54 5.69 -16.15
CA PHE A 129 -8.40 4.26 -15.96
C PHE A 129 -8.58 3.60 -17.33
N GLN A 130 -7.49 3.48 -18.09
CA GLN A 130 -7.50 3.07 -19.49
C GLN A 130 -6.57 1.89 -19.71
N ASN A 131 -7.06 0.83 -20.37
CA ASN A 131 -6.21 -0.25 -20.86
C ASN A 131 -5.69 0.07 -22.27
N TYR A 132 -4.47 -0.34 -22.51
CA TYR A 132 -3.79 -0.12 -23.77
C TYR A 132 -3.27 -1.42 -24.40
N ASP A 133 -3.35 -1.51 -25.72
CA ASP A 133 -2.53 -2.46 -26.46
C ASP A 133 -1.07 -2.02 -26.44
N TYR A 134 -0.18 -3.01 -26.31
CA TYR A 134 1.24 -2.77 -26.51
C TYR A 134 1.53 -2.28 -27.93
N PRO A 135 2.54 -1.41 -28.13
CA PRO A 135 3.04 -1.11 -29.46
C PRO A 135 3.40 -2.40 -30.22
N ALA A 136 3.17 -2.41 -31.54
CA ALA A 136 3.28 -3.64 -32.36
C ALA A 136 4.61 -4.38 -32.16
N PHE A 137 5.73 -3.66 -32.06
CA PHE A 137 7.05 -4.23 -31.82
C PHE A 137 7.16 -5.00 -30.49
N TYR A 138 6.38 -4.60 -29.47
CA TYR A 138 6.46 -5.17 -28.12
C TYR A 138 5.43 -6.28 -27.84
N LYS A 139 4.48 -6.52 -28.75
CA LYS A 139 3.41 -7.52 -28.52
C LYS A 139 3.95 -8.92 -28.21
N ASP A 140 4.96 -9.34 -28.97
CA ASP A 140 5.53 -10.69 -28.87
C ASP A 140 6.87 -10.74 -28.14
N GLN A 141 7.28 -9.63 -27.50
CA GLN A 141 8.53 -9.58 -26.75
C GLN A 141 8.39 -10.32 -25.39
N PRO A 142 9.50 -10.85 -24.84
CA PRO A 142 9.56 -11.40 -23.49
C PRO A 142 9.06 -10.42 -22.44
N TRP A 143 8.61 -10.97 -21.31
CA TRP A 143 8.04 -10.14 -20.23
C TRP A 143 9.01 -9.09 -19.71
N GLU A 144 10.28 -9.42 -19.56
CA GLU A 144 11.33 -8.53 -19.04
C GLU A 144 11.47 -7.26 -19.92
N ILE A 145 11.28 -7.38 -21.22
CA ILE A 145 11.30 -6.23 -22.15
C ILE A 145 10.02 -5.41 -22.01
N LYS A 146 8.87 -6.06 -21.90
CA LYS A 146 7.57 -5.38 -21.66
C LYS A 146 7.57 -4.65 -20.32
N GLU A 147 8.07 -5.29 -19.29
CA GLU A 147 8.18 -4.72 -17.95
C GLU A 147 9.00 -3.43 -17.93
N LYS A 148 10.15 -3.42 -18.59
CA LYS A 148 10.98 -2.23 -18.75
C LYS A 148 10.26 -1.14 -19.53
N LEU A 149 9.59 -1.48 -20.64
CA LEU A 149 8.78 -0.52 -21.41
C LEU A 149 7.72 0.14 -20.53
N LEU A 150 7.00 -0.64 -19.72
CA LEU A 150 5.94 -0.14 -18.84
C LEU A 150 6.50 0.80 -17.77
N LEU A 151 7.63 0.44 -17.16
CA LEU A 151 8.31 1.28 -16.18
C LEU A 151 8.77 2.59 -16.82
N ASP A 152 9.48 2.54 -17.94
CA ASP A 152 9.99 3.73 -18.65
C ASP A 152 8.84 4.64 -19.11
N THR A 153 7.73 4.05 -19.59
CA THR A 153 6.54 4.80 -20.01
C THR A 153 5.89 5.49 -18.81
N ARG A 154 5.70 4.79 -17.71
CA ARG A 154 5.13 5.35 -16.48
C ARG A 154 5.97 6.49 -15.93
N LEU A 155 7.29 6.30 -15.84
CA LEU A 155 8.21 7.30 -15.30
C LEU A 155 8.29 8.55 -16.20
N GLY A 156 8.30 8.36 -17.52
CA GLY A 156 8.31 9.47 -18.46
C GLY A 156 7.02 10.28 -18.44
N LEU A 157 5.86 9.59 -18.37
CA LEU A 157 4.56 10.25 -18.23
C LEU A 157 4.44 10.98 -16.89
N ARG A 158 4.89 10.34 -15.80
CA ARG A 158 4.94 10.96 -14.48
C ARG A 158 5.73 12.26 -14.51
N ARG A 159 6.97 12.21 -15.03
CA ARG A 159 7.83 13.40 -15.14
C ARG A 159 7.15 14.52 -15.93
N LEU A 160 6.61 14.20 -17.10
CA LEU A 160 5.90 15.18 -17.92
C LEU A 160 4.77 15.88 -17.17
N LEU A 161 3.94 15.12 -16.46
CA LEU A 161 2.78 15.68 -15.76
C LEU A 161 3.15 16.42 -14.47
N GLU A 162 4.18 16.00 -13.77
CA GLU A 162 4.68 16.67 -12.56
C GLU A 162 5.39 18.00 -12.91
N GLU A 163 6.21 18.04 -13.95
CA GLU A 163 6.86 19.26 -14.44
C GLU A 163 5.85 20.32 -14.88
N GLU A 164 4.74 19.90 -15.47
CA GLU A 164 3.66 20.80 -15.92
C GLU A 164 2.63 21.09 -14.78
N GLY A 165 2.69 20.39 -13.66
CA GLY A 165 1.72 20.51 -12.55
C GLY A 165 0.32 19.99 -12.90
N GLU A 166 0.21 19.06 -13.87
CA GLU A 166 -1.05 18.71 -14.53
C GLU A 166 -1.60 17.34 -14.11
N GLY A 167 -0.88 16.54 -13.29
CA GLY A 167 -1.41 15.24 -12.86
C GLY A 167 -0.47 14.35 -12.09
N TYR A 168 -1.04 13.25 -11.59
CA TYR A 168 -0.34 12.22 -10.82
C TYR A 168 -0.57 10.85 -11.46
N VAL A 169 0.50 10.18 -11.88
CA VAL A 169 0.46 8.81 -12.41
C VAL A 169 0.71 7.81 -11.29
N TYR A 170 -0.28 7.00 -10.97
CA TYR A 170 -0.22 6.03 -9.86
C TYR A 170 0.37 4.70 -10.30
N SER A 171 -0.15 4.11 -11.37
CA SER A 171 0.32 2.85 -11.93
C SER A 171 0.11 2.81 -13.44
N PHE A 172 0.97 2.03 -14.14
CA PHE A 172 0.78 1.60 -15.51
C PHE A 172 1.26 0.17 -15.62
N TRP A 173 0.33 -0.78 -15.49
CA TRP A 173 0.65 -2.20 -15.35
C TRP A 173 -0.53 -3.09 -15.72
N PRO A 174 -0.31 -4.29 -16.28
CA PRO A 174 -1.38 -5.24 -16.54
C PRO A 174 -2.07 -5.69 -15.25
N ASP A 175 -3.40 -5.77 -15.30
CA ASP A 175 -4.22 -6.35 -14.24
C ASP A 175 -4.04 -5.70 -12.85
N VAL A 176 -3.80 -4.38 -12.85
CA VAL A 176 -3.66 -3.55 -11.63
C VAL A 176 -4.37 -2.22 -11.81
N LEU A 177 -5.26 -1.88 -10.89
CA LEU A 177 -5.89 -0.57 -10.79
C LEU A 177 -5.48 0.10 -9.48
N THR A 178 -5.09 1.37 -9.55
CA THR A 178 -4.78 2.20 -8.38
C THR A 178 -5.66 3.42 -8.35
N LEU A 179 -6.45 3.58 -7.27
CA LEU A 179 -7.25 4.77 -7.03
C LEU A 179 -6.76 5.44 -5.75
N LYS A 180 -6.50 6.75 -5.85
CA LYS A 180 -6.04 7.59 -4.74
C LYS A 180 -6.82 8.89 -4.71
N GLU A 181 -7.23 9.33 -3.52
CA GLU A 181 -7.88 10.61 -3.33
C GLU A 181 -7.56 11.19 -1.94
N ILE A 182 -7.67 12.52 -1.82
CA ILE A 182 -7.61 13.22 -0.53
C ILE A 182 -9.01 13.15 0.07
N GLY A 183 -9.11 12.66 1.29
CA GLY A 183 -10.37 12.48 2.03
C GLY A 183 -10.40 11.17 2.79
N ASP A 184 -11.46 10.96 3.54
CA ASP A 184 -11.69 9.74 4.32
C ASP A 184 -12.37 8.64 3.48
N PRO A 185 -12.24 7.36 3.86
CA PRO A 185 -12.82 6.24 3.13
C PRO A 185 -14.31 6.41 2.83
N GLN A 186 -15.08 6.90 3.80
CA GLN A 186 -16.53 7.06 3.67
C GLN A 186 -16.90 8.06 2.56
N ASP A 187 -16.22 9.21 2.52
CA ASP A 187 -16.46 10.26 1.54
C ASP A 187 -16.02 9.82 0.14
N ILE A 188 -14.89 9.11 0.06
CA ILE A 188 -14.36 8.59 -1.21
C ILE A 188 -15.27 7.50 -1.78
N ALA A 189 -15.76 6.58 -0.94
CA ALA A 189 -16.73 5.56 -1.37
C ALA A 189 -18.03 6.18 -1.90
N ALA A 190 -18.53 7.24 -1.24
CA ALA A 190 -19.70 7.98 -1.68
C ALA A 190 -19.44 8.75 -2.97
N TYR A 191 -18.31 9.45 -3.06
CA TYR A 191 -17.92 10.23 -4.24
C TYR A 191 -17.83 9.37 -5.51
N PHE A 192 -17.19 8.21 -5.46
CA PHE A 192 -17.08 7.28 -6.58
C PHE A 192 -18.28 6.34 -6.71
N ARG A 193 -19.32 6.50 -5.87
CA ARG A 193 -20.55 5.70 -5.86
C ARG A 193 -20.31 4.18 -5.77
N LEU A 194 -19.29 3.77 -5.02
CA LEU A 194 -18.86 2.37 -4.98
C LEU A 194 -19.85 1.45 -4.27
N TRP A 195 -20.78 2.00 -3.47
CA TRP A 195 -21.88 1.26 -2.88
C TRP A 195 -23.00 0.93 -3.86
N ASP A 196 -23.19 1.80 -4.88
CA ASP A 196 -24.27 1.67 -5.87
C ASP A 196 -23.87 0.72 -7.01
N ASP A 197 -22.56 0.66 -7.33
CA ASP A 197 -22.03 -0.11 -8.47
C ASP A 197 -20.98 -1.12 -7.97
N GLN A 198 -21.48 -2.29 -7.55
CA GLN A 198 -20.65 -3.36 -7.00
C GLN A 198 -20.12 -4.35 -8.06
N GLU A 199 -20.50 -4.19 -9.34
CA GLU A 199 -20.09 -5.11 -10.41
C GLU A 199 -18.97 -4.56 -11.28
N THR A 200 -18.78 -3.25 -11.31
CA THR A 200 -17.80 -2.57 -12.18
C THR A 200 -16.38 -2.76 -11.69
N LEU A 201 -16.12 -2.43 -10.43
CA LEU A 201 -14.79 -2.58 -9.80
C LEU A 201 -14.76 -3.82 -8.93
N VAL A 202 -14.28 -4.89 -9.50
CA VAL A 202 -14.24 -6.22 -8.88
C VAL A 202 -12.85 -6.82 -9.02
N ALA A 203 -12.31 -7.40 -7.95
CA ALA A 203 -11.00 -8.06 -7.94
C ALA A 203 -10.93 -9.17 -6.89
N LYS A 204 -9.88 -9.97 -6.93
CA LYS A 204 -9.61 -10.95 -5.88
C LYS A 204 -8.68 -10.43 -4.80
N ASN A 205 -7.86 -9.42 -5.11
CA ASN A 205 -6.92 -8.82 -4.19
C ASN A 205 -7.14 -7.32 -4.11
N ILE A 206 -7.34 -6.79 -2.92
CA ILE A 206 -7.49 -5.35 -2.67
C ILE A 206 -6.63 -4.98 -1.47
N ILE A 207 -5.80 -3.95 -1.60
CA ILE A 207 -4.99 -3.40 -0.50
C ILE A 207 -5.34 -1.93 -0.37
N ALA A 208 -5.56 -1.44 0.84
CA ALA A 208 -5.96 -0.08 1.10
C ALA A 208 -5.28 0.51 2.34
N GLN A 209 -5.22 1.83 2.34
CA GLN A 209 -4.82 2.61 3.50
C GLN A 209 -5.64 3.88 3.61
N CYS A 210 -6.04 4.23 4.83
CA CYS A 210 -6.37 5.57 5.23
C CYS A 210 -5.13 6.20 5.85
N ARG A 211 -4.62 7.22 5.17
CA ARG A 211 -3.44 7.98 5.63
C ARG A 211 -3.85 8.90 6.76
N GLN A 212 -2.98 9.01 7.74
CA GLN A 212 -2.95 10.13 8.65
C GLN A 212 -1.63 10.89 8.43
N ASN A 213 -1.73 12.20 8.27
CA ASN A 213 -0.57 13.03 8.03
C ASN A 213 0.08 13.45 9.35
N THR A 214 1.38 13.18 9.48
CA THR A 214 2.14 13.58 10.67
C THR A 214 3.11 14.70 10.36
N ASN A 215 3.91 14.59 9.30
CA ASN A 215 5.05 15.49 9.06
C ASN A 215 5.23 15.91 7.60
N TYR A 216 4.31 15.56 6.70
CA TYR A 216 4.46 15.81 5.26
C TYR A 216 3.27 16.61 4.72
N ASP A 217 3.47 17.24 3.57
CA ASP A 217 2.38 17.89 2.85
C ASP A 217 1.28 16.88 2.47
N ILE A 218 0.04 17.33 2.55
CA ILE A 218 -1.10 16.54 2.08
C ILE A 218 -1.12 16.60 0.56
N VAL A 219 -0.62 15.54 -0.06
CA VAL A 219 -0.62 15.40 -1.52
C VAL A 219 -1.28 14.07 -1.92
N ARG A 220 -2.07 14.10 -2.98
CA ARG A 220 -2.83 12.93 -3.47
C ARG A 220 -1.94 11.74 -3.74
N TYR A 221 -0.76 11.93 -4.32
CA TYR A 221 0.16 10.84 -4.61
C TYR A 221 0.64 10.12 -3.36
N ALA A 222 0.81 10.83 -2.24
CA ALA A 222 1.28 10.27 -0.98
C ALA A 222 0.26 9.38 -0.26
N ALA A 223 -1.01 9.36 -0.68
CA ALA A 223 -1.95 8.34 -0.20
C ALA A 223 -1.46 6.94 -0.60
N HIS A 224 -1.36 6.05 0.39
CA HIS A 224 -0.93 4.66 0.16
C HIS A 224 -2.12 3.78 -0.27
N PRO A 225 -1.91 2.64 -0.92
CA PRO A 225 -0.66 1.94 -1.23
C PRO A 225 0.15 2.58 -2.36
N PHE A 226 1.45 2.33 -2.34
CA PHE A 226 2.35 2.58 -3.47
C PHE A 226 2.47 1.33 -4.34
N PHE A 227 2.83 1.54 -5.61
CA PHE A 227 2.95 0.49 -6.61
C PHE A 227 4.24 0.59 -7.40
N LEU A 228 4.92 -0.55 -7.61
CA LEU A 228 6.08 -0.69 -8.51
C LEU A 228 6.14 -2.10 -9.10
N GLN A 229 6.05 -2.22 -10.44
CA GLN A 229 6.30 -3.46 -11.19
C GLN A 229 5.63 -4.72 -10.57
N GLY A 230 4.34 -4.63 -10.28
CA GLY A 230 3.57 -5.74 -9.70
C GLY A 230 3.57 -5.81 -8.18
N TYR A 231 4.51 -5.13 -7.51
CA TYR A 231 4.56 -5.02 -6.05
C TYR A 231 3.68 -3.85 -5.59
N THR A 232 2.89 -4.09 -4.56
CA THR A 232 2.05 -3.08 -3.92
C THR A 232 2.33 -3.10 -2.43
N LEU A 233 2.46 -1.93 -1.79
CA LEU A 233 2.71 -1.88 -0.37
C LEU A 233 2.07 -0.65 0.27
N CYS A 234 1.51 -0.84 1.46
CA CYS A 234 1.21 0.21 2.42
C CYS A 234 1.85 -0.10 3.78
N ALA A 235 2.18 0.95 4.52
CA ALA A 235 2.74 0.82 5.86
C ALA A 235 1.96 1.71 6.84
N ASN A 236 1.79 1.22 8.05
CA ASN A 236 1.32 1.99 9.19
C ASN A 236 2.52 2.21 10.11
N GLY A 237 2.96 3.44 10.26
CA GLY A 237 4.09 3.81 11.10
C GLY A 237 5.05 4.76 10.41
N GLU A 238 6.28 4.78 10.91
CA GLU A 238 7.32 5.71 10.48
C GLU A 238 8.65 5.00 10.26
N ASP A 239 9.44 5.52 9.33
CA ASP A 239 10.85 5.16 9.14
C ASP A 239 11.76 6.28 9.61
N THR A 240 12.35 6.14 10.78
CA THR A 240 13.27 7.16 11.34
C THR A 240 14.62 7.18 10.62
N PHE A 241 14.92 6.19 9.77
CA PHE A 241 16.11 6.16 8.91
C PHE A 241 15.82 6.59 7.47
N PHE A 242 14.65 7.15 7.22
CA PHE A 242 14.12 7.47 5.88
C PHE A 242 15.14 8.19 4.98
N GLN A 243 15.84 9.21 5.48
CA GLN A 243 16.81 9.95 4.68
C GLN A 243 17.93 9.03 4.16
N LYS A 244 18.48 8.19 5.04
CA LYS A 244 19.52 7.21 4.70
C LYS A 244 19.02 6.19 3.68
N ASN A 245 17.82 5.64 3.92
CA ASN A 245 17.22 4.65 3.01
C ASN A 245 16.95 5.27 1.64
N ARG A 246 16.37 6.47 1.60
CA ARG A 246 16.09 7.21 0.36
C ARG A 246 17.33 7.43 -0.48
N GLU A 247 18.38 7.99 0.12
CA GLU A 247 19.64 8.27 -0.59
C GLU A 247 20.28 6.99 -1.16
N PHE A 248 20.25 5.91 -0.40
CA PHE A 248 20.79 4.63 -0.85
C PHE A 248 19.93 4.03 -1.99
N LEU A 249 18.60 3.97 -1.83
CA LEU A 249 17.68 3.42 -2.81
C LEU A 249 17.71 4.17 -4.14
N GLN A 250 17.75 5.50 -4.13
CA GLN A 250 17.84 6.31 -5.34
C GLN A 250 19.11 6.04 -6.18
N ASN A 251 20.19 5.61 -5.52
CA ASN A 251 21.42 5.22 -6.20
C ASN A 251 21.41 3.78 -6.72
N LEU A 252 20.51 2.92 -6.21
CA LEU A 252 20.44 1.51 -6.64
C LEU A 252 19.67 1.34 -7.96
N ASN A 253 18.56 2.06 -8.14
CA ASN A 253 17.70 1.89 -9.30
C ASN A 253 17.04 3.23 -9.68
N PRO A 254 17.18 3.67 -10.96
CA PRO A 254 16.53 4.90 -11.45
C PRO A 254 14.99 4.88 -11.37
N GLY A 255 14.38 3.70 -11.21
CA GLY A 255 12.94 3.55 -11.03
C GLY A 255 12.45 3.86 -9.60
N TYR A 256 13.38 4.00 -8.64
CA TYR A 256 13.05 4.36 -7.26
C TYR A 256 12.97 5.89 -7.12
N VAL A 257 11.83 6.41 -7.53
CA VAL A 257 11.56 7.85 -7.61
C VAL A 257 10.45 8.28 -6.65
N GLY A 258 10.36 9.57 -6.40
CA GLY A 258 9.36 10.18 -5.54
C GLY A 258 9.85 10.26 -4.11
N PHE A 259 9.42 9.37 -3.26
CA PHE A 259 9.61 9.45 -1.80
C PHE A 259 8.77 10.57 -1.15
N GLU A 260 7.53 10.68 -1.59
CA GLU A 260 6.50 11.53 -0.99
C GLU A 260 6.04 11.00 0.37
N SER A 261 6.42 9.76 0.69
CA SER A 261 6.23 9.13 1.99
C SER A 261 7.39 8.18 2.26
N ASP A 262 7.75 8.02 3.54
CA ASP A 262 8.73 7.04 4.01
C ASP A 262 8.33 5.59 3.68
N SER A 263 7.03 5.32 3.56
CA SER A 263 6.51 3.99 3.15
C SER A 263 7.01 3.54 1.78
N GLN A 264 7.48 4.44 0.92
CA GLN A 264 8.10 4.07 -0.35
C GLN A 264 9.45 3.37 -0.14
N ALA A 265 10.17 3.66 0.94
CA ALA A 265 11.39 2.94 1.28
C ALA A 265 11.13 1.45 1.53
N PHE A 266 10.02 1.10 2.20
CA PHE A 266 9.62 -0.30 2.39
C PHE A 266 9.33 -1.00 1.07
N LEU A 267 8.56 -0.36 0.18
CA LEU A 267 8.23 -0.92 -1.13
C LEU A 267 9.48 -1.13 -1.98
N TYR A 268 10.35 -0.13 -2.05
CA TYR A 268 11.54 -0.21 -2.90
C TYR A 268 12.55 -1.21 -2.35
N THR A 269 12.65 -1.34 -1.02
CA THR A 269 13.45 -2.41 -0.40
C THR A 269 12.87 -3.80 -0.69
N LEU A 270 11.54 -3.95 -0.63
CA LEU A 270 10.87 -5.22 -0.99
C LEU A 270 11.15 -5.58 -2.46
N HIS A 271 10.96 -4.62 -3.35
CA HIS A 271 11.25 -4.80 -4.77
C HIS A 271 12.72 -5.13 -5.01
N TYR A 272 13.65 -4.42 -4.38
CA TYR A 272 15.08 -4.67 -4.53
C TYR A 272 15.45 -6.09 -4.10
N VAL A 273 14.99 -6.54 -2.94
CA VAL A 273 15.29 -7.88 -2.42
C VAL A 273 14.70 -8.97 -3.30
N LEU A 274 13.43 -8.87 -3.68
CA LEU A 274 12.73 -9.95 -4.39
C LEU A 274 12.90 -9.87 -5.91
N HIS A 275 12.89 -8.66 -6.48
CA HIS A 275 12.91 -8.47 -7.93
C HIS A 275 14.34 -8.33 -8.47
N GLU A 276 15.17 -7.49 -7.87
CA GLU A 276 16.53 -7.25 -8.37
C GLU A 276 17.50 -8.34 -7.91
N LEU A 277 17.53 -8.64 -6.59
CA LEU A 277 18.42 -9.66 -6.05
C LEU A 277 17.90 -11.09 -6.24
N LYS A 278 16.60 -11.27 -6.56
CA LYS A 278 15.94 -12.58 -6.67
C LYS A 278 16.06 -13.42 -5.38
N TRP A 279 16.11 -12.77 -4.24
CA TRP A 279 16.20 -13.46 -2.95
C TRP A 279 14.82 -13.93 -2.47
N PRO A 280 14.76 -15.00 -1.67
CA PRO A 280 13.53 -15.45 -1.03
C PRO A 280 12.90 -14.36 -0.13
N LEU A 281 11.57 -14.37 -0.05
CA LEU A 281 10.80 -13.42 0.77
C LEU A 281 11.27 -13.36 2.23
N THR A 282 11.69 -14.49 2.80
CA THR A 282 12.17 -14.59 4.17
C THR A 282 13.33 -13.63 4.46
N TYR A 283 14.18 -13.33 3.47
CA TYR A 283 15.28 -12.39 3.63
C TYR A 283 14.83 -10.93 3.69
N TYR A 284 13.67 -10.57 3.14
CA TYR A 284 13.15 -9.21 3.24
C TYR A 284 13.09 -8.73 4.69
N LYS A 285 12.57 -9.56 5.61
CA LYS A 285 12.51 -9.23 7.04
C LYS A 285 13.91 -9.04 7.65
N HIS A 286 14.88 -9.87 7.26
CA HIS A 286 16.26 -9.74 7.71
C HIS A 286 16.96 -8.47 7.19
N VAL A 287 16.50 -7.92 6.07
CA VAL A 287 17.01 -6.64 5.55
C VAL A 287 16.41 -5.47 6.31
N ILE A 288 15.07 -5.41 6.41
CA ILE A 288 14.41 -4.25 7.03
C ILE A 288 14.49 -4.24 8.56
N THR A 289 14.60 -5.42 9.19
CA THR A 289 14.68 -5.58 10.66
C THR A 289 15.73 -6.62 10.99
N PRO A 290 17.03 -6.30 10.85
CA PRO A 290 18.09 -7.29 11.04
C PRO A 290 18.16 -7.76 12.50
N LEU A 291 18.45 -9.06 12.69
CA LEU A 291 18.72 -9.63 14.01
C LEU A 291 19.96 -9.01 14.64
N SER A 292 20.01 -8.92 15.96
CA SER A 292 21.21 -8.54 16.70
C SER A 292 22.31 -9.61 16.54
N PHE A 293 23.55 -9.22 16.80
CA PHE A 293 24.69 -10.16 16.76
C PHE A 293 24.52 -11.32 17.72
N ALA A 294 23.93 -11.09 18.90
CA ALA A 294 23.66 -12.14 19.87
C ALA A 294 22.61 -13.16 19.36
N GLU A 295 21.58 -12.68 18.69
CA GLU A 295 20.53 -13.55 18.12
C GLU A 295 21.04 -14.38 16.92
N MET A 296 22.05 -13.90 16.23
CA MET A 296 22.69 -14.60 15.10
C MET A 296 23.78 -15.61 15.56
N ALA A 297 24.29 -15.52 16.80
CA ALA A 297 25.52 -16.20 17.21
C ALA A 297 25.50 -17.72 16.97
N ASP A 298 24.42 -18.39 17.32
CA ASP A 298 24.28 -19.85 17.26
C ASP A 298 23.47 -20.35 16.04
N ARG A 299 23.17 -19.46 15.09
CA ARG A 299 22.38 -19.83 13.92
C ARG A 299 23.24 -20.49 12.85
N ARG A 300 22.66 -21.48 12.15
CA ARG A 300 23.31 -22.15 11.01
C ARG A 300 23.54 -21.22 9.79
N ASP A 301 22.65 -20.24 9.62
CA ASP A 301 22.68 -19.24 8.55
C ASP A 301 23.37 -17.91 8.95
N ARG A 302 24.08 -17.91 10.08
CA ARG A 302 24.76 -16.74 10.65
C ARG A 302 25.57 -15.96 9.61
N ASP A 303 26.41 -16.65 8.83
CA ASP A 303 27.31 -15.96 7.90
C ASP A 303 26.53 -15.24 6.78
N VAL A 304 25.43 -15.84 6.30
CA VAL A 304 24.52 -15.20 5.34
C VAL A 304 23.86 -13.97 5.96
N LEU A 305 23.35 -14.10 7.19
CA LEU A 305 22.70 -12.99 7.89
C LEU A 305 23.68 -11.85 8.21
N MET A 306 24.93 -12.19 8.55
CA MET A 306 26.00 -11.22 8.74
C MET A 306 26.32 -10.48 7.45
N MET A 307 26.41 -11.19 6.34
CA MET A 307 26.63 -10.58 5.02
C MET A 307 25.47 -9.64 4.65
N ILE A 308 24.21 -10.05 4.84
CA ILE A 308 23.02 -9.20 4.63
C ILE A 308 23.13 -7.94 5.47
N ARG A 309 23.35 -8.08 6.78
CA ARG A 309 23.45 -6.96 7.71
C ARG A 309 24.58 -5.98 7.35
N GLN A 310 25.70 -6.46 6.85
CA GLN A 310 26.84 -5.62 6.47
C GLN A 310 26.63 -4.93 5.11
N SER A 311 26.17 -5.68 4.10
CA SER A 311 26.03 -5.16 2.73
C SER A 311 24.76 -4.31 2.53
N LEU A 312 23.69 -4.58 3.27
CA LEU A 312 22.40 -3.90 3.14
C LEU A 312 22.02 -3.08 4.39
N ALA A 313 22.99 -2.69 5.22
CA ALA A 313 22.75 -1.87 6.41
C ALA A 313 22.00 -0.56 6.14
N ASN A 314 22.13 -0.02 4.93
CA ASN A 314 21.44 1.19 4.51
C ASN A 314 19.94 0.94 4.17
N LEU A 315 19.49 -0.30 4.13
CA LEU A 315 18.10 -0.69 3.94
C LEU A 315 17.40 -1.12 5.24
N GLU A 316 18.11 -1.09 6.37
CA GLU A 316 17.47 -1.24 7.68
C GLU A 316 16.46 -0.11 7.89
N ILE A 317 15.24 -0.48 8.24
CA ILE A 317 14.14 0.43 8.54
C ILE A 317 13.97 0.47 10.06
N ASN A 318 14.00 1.66 10.62
CA ASN A 318 13.88 1.85 12.06
C ASN A 318 12.64 2.71 12.37
N GLY A 319 11.94 2.36 13.44
CA GLY A 319 10.72 3.03 13.89
C GLY A 319 9.55 2.05 14.02
N PRO A 320 8.46 2.52 14.61
CA PRO A 320 7.25 1.70 14.75
C PRO A 320 6.60 1.50 13.38
N ASN A 321 6.45 0.26 12.94
CA ASN A 321 5.83 0.01 11.65
C ASN A 321 5.14 -1.36 11.55
N THR A 322 4.14 -1.40 10.69
CA THR A 322 3.55 -2.61 10.14
C THR A 322 3.32 -2.40 8.67
N VAL A 323 3.66 -3.38 7.86
CA VAL A 323 3.44 -3.35 6.41
C VAL A 323 2.43 -4.38 5.97
N ILE A 324 1.65 -4.04 4.94
CA ILE A 324 0.89 -4.99 4.12
C ILE A 324 1.39 -4.84 2.70
N ALA A 325 1.73 -5.96 2.05
CA ALA A 325 2.14 -5.93 0.66
C ALA A 325 1.48 -7.03 -0.17
N GLY A 326 1.18 -6.69 -1.42
CA GLY A 326 0.78 -7.61 -2.48
C GLY A 326 1.96 -7.86 -3.41
N LEU A 327 2.20 -9.11 -3.74
CA LEU A 327 3.31 -9.56 -4.58
C LEU A 327 2.86 -9.82 -6.04
N PRO A 328 3.79 -9.87 -7.01
CA PRO A 328 3.44 -10.16 -8.41
C PRO A 328 2.75 -11.51 -8.62
N ASP A 329 3.04 -12.51 -7.76
CA ASP A 329 2.40 -13.82 -7.75
C ASP A 329 0.98 -13.82 -7.14
N ARG A 330 0.46 -12.63 -6.81
CA ARG A 330 -0.84 -12.40 -6.18
C ARG A 330 -0.94 -12.83 -4.71
N THR A 331 0.11 -13.28 -4.08
CA THR A 331 0.10 -13.52 -2.63
C THR A 331 0.17 -12.19 -1.86
N MET A 332 -0.28 -12.22 -0.61
CA MET A 332 -0.24 -11.06 0.30
C MET A 332 0.60 -11.38 1.52
N ILE A 333 1.33 -10.38 2.00
CA ILE A 333 2.15 -10.51 3.20
C ILE A 333 1.87 -9.39 4.19
N THR A 334 2.16 -9.68 5.46
CA THR A 334 2.29 -8.67 6.51
C THR A 334 3.44 -8.99 7.44
N CYS A 335 4.09 -7.97 7.95
CA CYS A 335 5.10 -8.06 9.02
C CYS A 335 5.15 -6.75 9.80
N CYS A 336 5.64 -6.83 11.05
CA CYS A 336 5.77 -5.70 11.97
C CYS A 336 7.24 -5.34 12.20
N ASP A 337 7.50 -4.21 12.86
CA ASP A 337 8.80 -3.86 13.41
C ASP A 337 9.25 -4.85 14.52
N SER A 338 10.51 -4.66 15.00
CA SER A 338 11.14 -5.55 15.99
C SER A 338 10.48 -5.54 17.37
N LYS A 339 9.53 -4.65 17.63
CA LYS A 339 8.83 -4.50 18.91
C LYS A 339 7.31 -4.60 18.77
N LYS A 340 6.82 -4.83 17.56
CA LYS A 340 5.39 -4.90 17.24
C LYS A 340 4.61 -3.68 17.79
N LEU A 341 5.11 -2.49 17.49
CA LEU A 341 4.53 -1.25 18.04
C LEU A 341 3.28 -0.80 17.28
N ARG A 342 3.05 -1.32 16.07
CA ARG A 342 1.82 -1.08 15.30
C ARG A 342 1.02 -2.38 15.17
N PRO A 343 -0.29 -2.34 15.46
CA PRO A 343 -1.10 -3.55 15.46
C PRO A 343 -1.38 -4.06 14.05
N VAL A 344 -1.57 -5.36 13.95
CA VAL A 344 -2.10 -6.03 12.76
C VAL A 344 -2.70 -7.36 13.15
N VAL A 345 -3.77 -7.74 12.48
CA VAL A 345 -4.47 -9.01 12.63
C VAL A 345 -4.82 -9.57 11.27
N VAL A 346 -4.72 -10.88 11.12
CA VAL A 346 -5.13 -11.65 9.93
C VAL A 346 -6.30 -12.55 10.33
N GLY A 347 -7.40 -12.46 9.61
CA GLY A 347 -8.59 -13.28 9.87
C GLY A 347 -9.44 -13.46 8.62
N GLY A 348 -10.57 -14.13 8.77
CA GLY A 348 -11.52 -14.34 7.66
C GLY A 348 -12.19 -15.71 7.70
N ASN A 349 -12.58 -16.21 6.52
CA ASN A 349 -13.25 -17.49 6.35
C ASN A 349 -12.60 -18.32 5.22
N GLU A 350 -13.23 -19.39 4.76
CA GLU A 350 -12.72 -20.30 3.72
C GLU A 350 -12.66 -19.67 2.32
N THR A 351 -13.44 -18.63 2.06
CA THR A 351 -13.54 -17.98 0.75
C THR A 351 -12.79 -16.66 0.65
N MET A 352 -12.51 -16.04 1.82
CA MET A 352 -11.87 -14.73 1.87
C MET A 352 -11.07 -14.56 3.17
N LYS A 353 -9.87 -14.03 3.07
CA LYS A 353 -9.02 -13.60 4.20
C LYS A 353 -8.76 -12.10 4.10
N ALA A 354 -8.58 -11.47 5.24
CA ALA A 354 -8.20 -10.06 5.32
C ALA A 354 -7.06 -9.86 6.32
N ILE A 355 -6.26 -8.83 6.06
CA ILE A 355 -5.29 -8.27 7.00
C ILE A 355 -5.80 -6.89 7.38
N SER A 356 -5.79 -6.55 8.66
CA SER A 356 -6.33 -5.29 9.17
C SER A 356 -5.46 -4.74 10.30
N SER A 357 -5.32 -3.43 10.38
CA SER A 357 -4.72 -2.77 11.56
C SER A 357 -5.51 -3.06 12.82
N GLU A 358 -6.84 -3.09 12.72
CA GLU A 358 -7.75 -3.19 13.85
C GLU A 358 -8.73 -4.35 13.69
N VAL A 359 -9.02 -5.03 14.79
CA VAL A 359 -9.99 -6.14 14.84
C VAL A 359 -11.40 -5.67 14.42
N VAL A 360 -11.75 -4.42 14.70
CA VAL A 360 -13.06 -3.85 14.34
C VAL A 360 -13.32 -3.91 12.84
N GLY A 361 -12.29 -3.77 11.99
CA GLY A 361 -12.41 -3.94 10.55
C GLY A 361 -12.77 -5.38 10.17
N LEU A 362 -12.11 -6.37 10.79
CA LEU A 362 -12.46 -7.78 10.58
C LEU A 362 -13.88 -8.12 11.09
N ASN A 363 -14.29 -7.54 12.22
CA ASN A 363 -15.63 -7.74 12.76
C ASN A 363 -16.72 -7.26 11.79
N ALA A 364 -16.48 -6.13 11.12
CA ALA A 364 -17.41 -5.59 10.15
C ALA A 364 -17.46 -6.37 8.83
N LEU A 365 -16.29 -6.88 8.40
CA LEU A 365 -16.19 -7.64 7.16
C LEU A 365 -16.63 -9.11 7.32
N PHE A 366 -16.39 -9.71 8.49
CA PHE A 366 -16.68 -11.11 8.83
C PHE A 366 -17.36 -11.21 10.19
N PRO A 367 -18.63 -10.82 10.31
CA PRO A 367 -19.32 -10.80 11.62
C PRO A 367 -19.45 -12.18 12.26
N ASP A 368 -19.51 -13.23 11.46
CA ASP A 368 -19.71 -14.61 11.91
C ASP A 368 -18.42 -15.45 11.96
N ARG A 369 -17.22 -14.83 11.81
CA ARG A 369 -15.96 -15.58 11.84
C ARG A 369 -15.64 -16.13 13.22
N ASP A 370 -14.91 -17.22 13.27
CA ASP A 370 -14.32 -17.70 14.52
C ASP A 370 -13.10 -16.82 14.88
N VAL A 371 -13.28 -15.95 15.87
CA VAL A 371 -12.22 -15.04 16.33
C VAL A 371 -11.05 -15.76 16.98
N SER A 372 -11.20 -17.02 17.38
CA SER A 372 -10.10 -17.81 17.94
C SER A 372 -9.09 -18.25 16.88
N GLU A 373 -9.46 -18.18 15.60
CA GLU A 373 -8.59 -18.44 14.46
C GLU A 373 -7.86 -17.20 13.97
N ASP A 374 -8.13 -16.03 14.54
CA ASP A 374 -7.44 -14.79 14.18
C ASP A 374 -5.94 -14.88 14.52
N ILE A 375 -5.09 -14.52 13.57
CA ILE A 375 -3.64 -14.58 13.69
C ILE A 375 -3.10 -13.18 13.96
N TYR A 376 -2.35 -13.05 15.04
CA TYR A 376 -1.62 -11.84 15.42
C TYR A 376 -0.13 -12.07 15.13
N PRO A 377 0.44 -11.52 14.05
CA PRO A 377 1.85 -11.70 13.73
C PRO A 377 2.77 -11.25 14.85
N ASP A 378 3.84 -12.01 15.10
CA ASP A 378 4.88 -11.65 16.07
C ASP A 378 5.89 -10.64 15.45
N GLU A 379 6.71 -10.00 16.30
CA GLU A 379 7.71 -9.02 15.89
C GLU A 379 8.77 -9.56 14.91
N LYS A 380 9.05 -10.85 14.95
CA LYS A 380 10.04 -11.53 14.11
C LYS A 380 9.40 -12.45 13.07
N GLU A 381 8.23 -12.08 12.60
CA GLU A 381 7.45 -12.94 11.73
C GLU A 381 7.05 -12.25 10.45
N ILE A 382 7.04 -13.01 9.36
CA ILE A 382 6.30 -12.69 8.14
C ILE A 382 5.12 -13.65 8.08
N VAL A 383 3.93 -13.10 7.90
CA VAL A 383 2.72 -13.87 7.61
C VAL A 383 2.35 -13.66 6.15
N ARG A 384 2.11 -14.74 5.42
CA ARG A 384 1.72 -14.74 4.00
C ARG A 384 0.39 -15.44 3.82
N ILE A 385 -0.50 -14.82 3.05
CA ILE A 385 -1.73 -15.44 2.57
C ILE A 385 -1.49 -15.88 1.13
N THR A 386 -1.58 -17.19 0.87
CA THR A 386 -1.40 -17.79 -0.46
C THR A 386 -2.63 -17.59 -1.35
N ASN A 387 -2.54 -17.99 -2.62
CA ASN A 387 -3.67 -17.92 -3.55
C ASN A 387 -4.82 -18.86 -3.18
N ASP A 388 -4.53 -19.92 -2.44
CA ASP A 388 -5.52 -20.88 -1.90
C ASP A 388 -6.06 -20.47 -0.52
N LEU A 389 -5.68 -19.28 -0.03
CA LEU A 389 -6.00 -18.71 1.28
C LEU A 389 -5.37 -19.46 2.47
N GLU A 390 -4.36 -20.27 2.22
CA GLU A 390 -3.52 -20.81 3.28
C GLU A 390 -2.69 -19.69 3.93
N VAL A 391 -2.50 -19.77 5.24
CA VAL A 391 -1.70 -18.80 5.97
C VAL A 391 -0.38 -19.44 6.38
N GLU A 392 0.68 -18.99 5.75
CA GLU A 392 2.05 -19.43 6.05
C GLU A 392 2.71 -18.42 7.00
N ARG A 393 3.55 -18.92 7.90
CA ARG A 393 4.23 -18.12 8.93
C ARG A 393 5.72 -18.47 8.96
N TRP A 394 6.57 -17.47 8.82
CA TRP A 394 8.02 -17.63 8.93
C TRP A 394 8.58 -16.74 10.04
N LYS A 395 9.24 -17.37 10.99
CA LYS A 395 9.99 -16.66 12.05
C LYS A 395 11.42 -16.38 11.59
N GLN A 396 11.92 -15.18 11.92
CA GLN A 396 13.33 -14.84 11.77
C GLN A 396 14.25 -15.76 12.53
#